data_69bf5eb8d8abf9d5b4de1388178fcda7
#
_entry.id   69bf5eb8d8abf9d5b4de1388178fcda7
#
_cell.length_a   1.000
_cell.length_b   1.000
_cell.length_c   1.000
_cell.angle_alpha   90.00
_cell.angle_beta   90.00
_cell.angle_gamma   90.00
#
_symmetry.space_group_name_H-M   'P 1'
#
loop_
_entity.id
_entity.type
_entity.pdbx_description
1 polymer ?
#
loop_
_entity_poly.entity_id
_entity_poly.type
_entity_poly.pdbx_seq_one_letter_code
_entity_poly.pdbx_strand_id
1 'polypeptide(L)'
;MSFIVVALIFGFAQCRKNKTEAIPYNNKAFNITLDVGGAKTNVIPETGEVLFEEGDEIIVANNGVYVGRLICDGGAFRGTITNPDTRDCLHFYHLGNRDVGTLTEGSSTECFVSIADQTLSLPVISYGHSKDNFSPDVLTYSAFLDNKCALVKFDVSTMSQYAGTYVRGMNNTVHVDFTQSSFDYYKEWEGNITLPPGSGEKWAILLPQPEKAEGAMGSAFSGAYTGTRGYVPEITANTYYPEGIDVIVETKTVPKGALSGLFTVDKKGKQVHFAKGNLVYDKLTNMWRFFEEQFEMLYTGETNVGVNYSESNMIEHFGWGTSGFNHGGVTYQPWITGEPNTNYYAYGDERYGLYEETGIADWGYNMMDNGGLAYRQWRTITASEMDFLIEGREDAKDKYAFGSIKDGKKLYKGMIILPDDWILPDGLRFTSGVIDNFKTNTYILSDWAQMESAGALFLPCSGRRHDGTCTCIQTSGFYWTSDAFDVNQSYCLMFEMKRLDPARGYIRFNGMPVRLVIE
;
A
#
# COMPACT_ATOMS: atom_id res chain seq x y z
N MET A 1 -23.20 15.52 -27.53
CA MET A 1 -22.39 14.92 -28.62
C MET A 1 -22.73 13.44 -28.67
N SER A 2 -23.16 12.95 -29.83
CA SER A 2 -23.64 11.59 -29.98
C SER A 2 -22.46 10.64 -30.07
N PHE A 3 -22.38 9.71 -29.15
CA PHE A 3 -21.40 8.61 -29.21
C PHE A 3 -21.89 7.57 -30.21
N ILE A 4 -21.06 7.24 -31.17
CA ILE A 4 -21.28 6.11 -32.08
C ILE A 4 -20.65 4.88 -31.40
N VAL A 5 -21.49 4.08 -30.76
CA VAL A 5 -21.11 2.73 -30.30
C VAL A 5 -21.25 1.81 -31.52
N VAL A 6 -20.12 1.34 -32.06
CA VAL A 6 -20.13 0.27 -33.06
C VAL A 6 -20.11 -1.06 -32.30
N ALA A 7 -21.29 -1.57 -32.02
CA ALA A 7 -21.45 -2.94 -31.54
C ALA A 7 -21.41 -3.89 -32.73
N LEU A 8 -20.32 -4.61 -32.88
CA LEU A 8 -20.26 -5.77 -33.80
C LEU A 8 -20.92 -6.96 -33.10
N ILE A 9 -22.20 -7.18 -33.44
CA ILE A 9 -22.94 -8.36 -32.98
C ILE A 9 -22.53 -9.55 -33.87
N PHE A 10 -21.64 -10.38 -33.39
CA PHE A 10 -21.45 -11.73 -33.95
C PHE A 10 -22.27 -12.71 -33.09
N GLY A 11 -23.26 -13.32 -33.72
CA GLY A 11 -24.07 -14.36 -33.08
C GLY A 11 -23.24 -15.64 -32.87
N PHE A 12 -23.00 -15.97 -31.62
CA PHE A 12 -22.33 -17.20 -31.25
C PHE A 12 -23.35 -18.34 -31.08
N ALA A 13 -23.05 -19.46 -31.70
CA ALA A 13 -23.78 -20.71 -31.43
C ALA A 13 -23.39 -21.20 -30.03
N GLN A 14 -24.33 -21.20 -29.09
CA GLN A 14 -24.13 -21.80 -27.79
C GLN A 14 -23.84 -23.28 -27.92
N CYS A 15 -22.76 -23.74 -27.30
CA CYS A 15 -22.48 -25.18 -27.14
C CYS A 15 -23.62 -25.82 -26.33
N ARG A 16 -24.46 -26.65 -26.96
CA ARG A 16 -25.62 -27.29 -26.30
C ARG A 16 -25.17 -28.50 -25.51
N LYS A 17 -25.37 -28.47 -24.18
CA LYS A 17 -25.24 -29.63 -23.31
C LYS A 17 -26.35 -30.68 -23.63
N ASN A 18 -26.00 -31.78 -24.28
CA ASN A 18 -26.83 -32.96 -24.30
C ASN A 18 -26.48 -33.85 -23.09
N LYS A 19 -27.40 -33.96 -22.12
CA LYS A 19 -27.26 -34.89 -21.00
C LYS A 19 -27.45 -36.32 -21.47
N THR A 20 -26.36 -37.05 -21.68
CA THR A 20 -26.30 -38.51 -21.79
C THR A 20 -25.17 -39.02 -20.90
N GLU A 21 -25.34 -40.19 -20.27
CA GLU A 21 -24.46 -40.75 -19.25
C GLU A 21 -22.98 -40.76 -19.63
N ALA A 22 -22.12 -40.37 -18.69
CA ALA A 22 -20.68 -40.20 -18.89
C ALA A 22 -19.97 -41.58 -19.06
N ILE A 23 -19.15 -41.69 -20.09
CA ILE A 23 -18.09 -42.70 -20.15
C ILE A 23 -16.78 -41.99 -19.82
N PRO A 24 -16.22 -42.19 -18.62
CA PRO A 24 -14.96 -41.54 -18.27
C PRO A 24 -13.81 -42.16 -19.06
N TYR A 25 -13.03 -41.32 -19.75
CA TYR A 25 -11.69 -41.66 -20.21
C TYR A 25 -10.76 -41.69 -19.01
N ASN A 26 -10.63 -42.83 -18.33
CA ASN A 26 -9.72 -42.96 -17.19
C ASN A 26 -8.26 -42.91 -17.68
N ASN A 27 -7.50 -41.91 -17.16
CA ASN A 27 -6.04 -41.76 -17.30
C ASN A 27 -5.49 -41.56 -18.73
N LYS A 28 -6.19 -40.88 -19.62
CA LYS A 28 -5.64 -40.46 -20.91
C LYS A 28 -5.23 -39.00 -20.92
N ALA A 29 -3.98 -38.77 -21.31
CA ALA A 29 -3.43 -37.44 -21.53
C ALA A 29 -3.30 -37.20 -23.05
N PHE A 30 -3.60 -35.97 -23.48
CA PHE A 30 -3.51 -35.52 -24.86
C PHE A 30 -2.67 -34.27 -24.96
N ASN A 31 -1.65 -34.27 -25.78
CA ASN A 31 -0.90 -33.06 -26.12
C ASN A 31 -1.66 -32.33 -27.22
N ILE A 32 -2.10 -31.12 -26.92
CA ILE A 32 -2.85 -30.29 -27.85
C ILE A 32 -2.11 -29.00 -28.18
N THR A 33 -2.43 -28.45 -29.34
CA THR A 33 -2.03 -27.11 -29.77
C THR A 33 -3.29 -26.29 -29.96
N LEU A 34 -3.26 -25.02 -29.51
CA LEU A 34 -4.32 -24.06 -29.70
C LEU A 34 -3.78 -22.85 -30.48
N ASP A 35 -4.40 -22.60 -31.65
CA ASP A 35 -4.21 -21.38 -32.40
C ASP A 35 -5.28 -20.37 -31.97
N VAL A 36 -4.87 -19.23 -31.46
CA VAL A 36 -5.78 -18.21 -30.94
C VAL A 36 -5.92 -17.04 -31.92
N GLY A 37 -7.14 -16.79 -32.34
CA GLY A 37 -7.56 -15.53 -32.94
C GLY A 37 -8.18 -14.59 -31.90
N GLY A 38 -8.06 -13.29 -32.07
CA GLY A 38 -8.68 -12.30 -31.18
C GLY A 38 -7.75 -11.78 -30.09
N ALA A 39 -8.18 -11.80 -28.84
CA ALA A 39 -7.49 -11.21 -27.69
C ALA A 39 -6.06 -11.75 -27.47
N LYS A 40 -5.19 -10.91 -26.96
CA LYS A 40 -3.77 -11.15 -26.71
C LYS A 40 -3.42 -10.49 -25.36
N THR A 41 -2.24 -10.71 -24.77
CA THR A 41 -1.93 -10.28 -23.39
C THR A 41 -1.19 -8.97 -23.26
N ASN A 42 -0.40 -8.60 -24.25
CA ASN A 42 0.29 -7.31 -24.23
C ASN A 42 -0.57 -6.29 -24.95
N VAL A 43 -0.95 -5.23 -24.22
CA VAL A 43 -1.78 -4.16 -24.76
C VAL A 43 -0.90 -3.17 -25.47
N ILE A 44 -1.18 -2.92 -26.74
CA ILE A 44 -0.64 -1.77 -27.45
C ILE A 44 -1.55 -0.58 -27.14
N PRO A 45 -1.09 0.40 -26.32
CA PRO A 45 -1.97 1.48 -25.82
C PRO A 45 -2.59 2.32 -26.94
N GLU A 46 -1.90 2.49 -28.07
CA GLU A 46 -2.33 3.29 -29.20
C GLU A 46 -3.50 2.66 -29.98
N THR A 47 -3.60 1.35 -29.95
CA THR A 47 -4.62 0.62 -30.73
C THR A 47 -5.60 -0.15 -29.87
N GLY A 48 -5.27 -0.36 -28.57
CA GLY A 48 -6.01 -1.27 -27.69
C GLY A 48 -5.84 -2.74 -28.07
N GLU A 49 -4.95 -3.04 -29.01
CA GLU A 49 -4.68 -4.43 -29.44
C GLU A 49 -3.89 -5.16 -28.36
N VAL A 50 -4.28 -6.39 -28.08
CA VAL A 50 -3.67 -7.26 -27.06
C VAL A 50 -2.94 -8.39 -27.77
N LEU A 51 -1.63 -8.54 -27.51
CA LEU A 51 -0.79 -9.59 -28.08
C LEU A 51 -0.39 -10.62 -27.01
N PHE A 52 -0.39 -11.92 -27.34
CA PHE A 52 0.17 -12.95 -26.45
C PHE A 52 1.69 -12.97 -26.53
N GLU A 53 2.33 -13.23 -25.40
CA GLU A 53 3.77 -13.34 -25.26
C GLU A 53 4.20 -14.76 -24.91
N GLU A 54 5.49 -15.08 -25.12
CA GLU A 54 6.07 -16.35 -24.71
C GLU A 54 5.88 -16.57 -23.21
N GLY A 55 5.35 -17.74 -22.85
CA GLY A 55 5.08 -18.11 -21.48
C GLY A 55 3.68 -17.75 -20.97
N ASP A 56 2.86 -17.06 -21.74
CA ASP A 56 1.46 -16.81 -21.37
C ASP A 56 0.70 -18.13 -21.21
N GLU A 57 -0.20 -18.16 -20.22
CA GLU A 57 -0.95 -19.36 -19.86
C GLU A 57 -2.41 -19.29 -20.27
N ILE A 58 -2.92 -20.42 -20.74
CA ILE A 58 -4.36 -20.68 -20.94
C ILE A 58 -4.77 -21.89 -20.09
N ILE A 59 -5.75 -21.69 -19.23
CA ILE A 59 -6.43 -22.76 -18.50
C ILE A 59 -7.45 -23.41 -19.43
N VAL A 60 -7.47 -24.72 -19.45
CA VAL A 60 -8.43 -25.50 -20.25
C VAL A 60 -9.42 -26.19 -19.32
N ALA A 61 -10.70 -25.98 -19.58
CA ALA A 61 -11.79 -26.72 -18.95
C ALA A 61 -12.59 -27.47 -20.01
N ASN A 62 -13.20 -28.59 -19.60
CA ASN A 62 -14.08 -29.39 -20.43
C ASN A 62 -15.09 -30.10 -19.53
N ASN A 63 -16.34 -30.14 -19.94
CA ASN A 63 -17.44 -30.68 -19.15
C ASN A 63 -17.55 -30.10 -17.71
N GLY A 64 -17.22 -28.82 -17.58
CA GLY A 64 -17.35 -28.07 -16.33
C GLY A 64 -16.22 -28.28 -15.33
N VAL A 65 -15.12 -28.93 -15.70
CA VAL A 65 -13.98 -29.16 -14.84
C VAL A 65 -12.67 -28.76 -15.52
N TYR A 66 -11.69 -28.36 -14.72
CA TYR A 66 -10.32 -28.12 -15.18
C TYR A 66 -9.69 -29.43 -15.70
N VAL A 67 -9.07 -29.37 -16.89
CA VAL A 67 -8.44 -30.54 -17.53
C VAL A 67 -6.97 -30.33 -17.91
N GLY A 68 -6.42 -29.13 -17.79
CA GLY A 68 -5.00 -28.85 -18.04
C GLY A 68 -4.69 -27.40 -18.39
N ARG A 69 -3.41 -27.14 -18.67
CA ARG A 69 -2.89 -25.80 -19.05
C ARG A 69 -2.13 -25.89 -20.37
N LEU A 70 -2.19 -24.78 -21.11
CA LEU A 70 -1.39 -24.57 -22.31
C LEU A 70 -0.51 -23.34 -22.10
N ILE A 71 0.71 -23.40 -22.62
CA ILE A 71 1.69 -22.31 -22.55
C ILE A 71 1.96 -21.80 -23.95
N CYS A 72 2.05 -20.50 -24.13
CA CYS A 72 2.43 -19.87 -25.38
C CYS A 72 3.90 -20.19 -25.70
N ASP A 73 4.13 -20.80 -26.87
CA ASP A 73 5.43 -21.14 -27.38
C ASP A 73 5.41 -21.02 -28.91
N GLY A 74 6.23 -20.09 -29.45
CA GLY A 74 6.30 -19.80 -30.88
C GLY A 74 4.97 -19.27 -31.46
N GLY A 75 4.20 -18.50 -30.68
CA GLY A 75 2.95 -17.88 -31.11
C GLY A 75 1.73 -18.80 -31.13
N ALA A 76 1.86 -20.04 -30.62
CA ALA A 76 0.74 -20.98 -30.41
C ALA A 76 0.79 -21.52 -28.98
N PHE A 77 -0.37 -21.88 -28.43
CA PHE A 77 -0.44 -22.44 -27.09
C PHE A 77 -0.33 -23.96 -27.15
N ARG A 78 0.58 -24.54 -26.36
CA ARG A 78 0.84 -25.97 -26.31
C ARG A 78 0.82 -26.49 -24.89
N GLY A 79 0.30 -27.71 -24.71
CA GLY A 79 0.29 -28.34 -23.40
C GLY A 79 -0.49 -29.65 -23.39
N THR A 80 -0.61 -30.23 -22.21
CA THR A 80 -1.28 -31.50 -21.99
C THR A 80 -2.61 -31.27 -21.28
N ILE A 81 -3.66 -31.93 -21.76
CA ILE A 81 -4.95 -32.02 -21.09
C ILE A 81 -5.24 -33.48 -20.73
N THR A 82 -5.93 -33.71 -19.62
CA THR A 82 -6.23 -35.05 -19.10
C THR A 82 -7.73 -35.30 -19.03
N ASN A 83 -8.11 -36.50 -19.43
CA ASN A 83 -9.49 -37.00 -19.34
C ASN A 83 -10.59 -36.09 -19.93
N PRO A 84 -10.38 -35.41 -21.07
CA PRO A 84 -11.44 -34.59 -21.65
C PRO A 84 -12.62 -35.45 -22.14
N ASP A 85 -13.82 -34.93 -21.99
CA ASP A 85 -15.06 -35.55 -22.44
C ASP A 85 -15.33 -35.18 -23.90
N THR A 86 -15.52 -36.21 -24.75
CA THR A 86 -15.79 -36.02 -26.19
C THR A 86 -17.17 -35.43 -26.51
N ARG A 87 -18.03 -35.26 -25.52
CA ARG A 87 -19.38 -34.72 -25.68
C ARG A 87 -19.44 -33.20 -25.44
N ASP A 88 -18.32 -32.60 -25.06
CA ASP A 88 -18.22 -31.16 -24.81
C ASP A 88 -17.04 -30.56 -25.58
N CYS A 89 -17.11 -29.25 -25.84
CA CYS A 89 -16.02 -28.51 -26.43
C CYS A 89 -14.93 -28.22 -25.40
N LEU A 90 -13.76 -27.82 -25.86
CA LEU A 90 -12.72 -27.28 -24.96
C LEU A 90 -12.96 -25.81 -24.70
N HIS A 91 -12.97 -25.42 -23.44
CA HIS A 91 -13.11 -24.06 -23.00
C HIS A 91 -11.75 -23.50 -22.59
N PHE A 92 -11.39 -22.33 -23.08
CA PHE A 92 -10.08 -21.71 -22.94
C PHE A 92 -10.20 -20.40 -22.17
N TYR A 93 -9.48 -20.29 -21.04
CA TYR A 93 -9.48 -19.13 -20.16
C TYR A 93 -8.06 -18.59 -20.06
N HIS A 94 -7.84 -17.41 -20.60
CA HIS A 94 -6.65 -16.63 -20.28
C HIS A 94 -6.98 -15.70 -19.11
N LEU A 95 -6.23 -15.80 -18.02
CA LEU A 95 -6.54 -15.13 -16.75
C LEU A 95 -5.41 -14.15 -16.33
N GLY A 96 -4.76 -13.53 -17.34
CA GLY A 96 -3.76 -12.50 -17.15
C GLY A 96 -2.48 -12.98 -16.46
N ASN A 97 -2.16 -14.28 -16.54
CA ASN A 97 -1.05 -14.93 -15.85
C ASN A 97 -1.06 -14.70 -14.32
N ARG A 98 -2.26 -14.57 -13.75
CA ARG A 98 -2.45 -14.35 -12.31
C ARG A 98 -2.53 -15.69 -11.57
N ASP A 99 -2.22 -15.63 -10.26
CA ASP A 99 -2.42 -16.78 -9.39
C ASP A 99 -3.92 -17.11 -9.30
N VAL A 100 -4.26 -18.32 -9.66
CA VAL A 100 -5.63 -18.85 -9.61
C VAL A 100 -5.79 -19.91 -8.52
N GLY A 101 -4.79 -20.05 -7.66
CA GLY A 101 -4.72 -21.11 -6.66
C GLY A 101 -4.40 -22.47 -7.26
N THR A 102 -4.54 -23.51 -6.46
CA THR A 102 -4.27 -24.89 -6.91
C THR A 102 -5.48 -25.47 -7.63
N LEU A 103 -5.34 -25.71 -8.92
CA LEU A 103 -6.33 -26.42 -9.72
C LEU A 103 -5.99 -27.91 -9.82
N THR A 104 -6.99 -28.77 -9.57
CA THR A 104 -6.87 -30.23 -9.67
C THR A 104 -7.63 -30.72 -10.89
N GLU A 105 -6.93 -31.38 -11.81
CA GLU A 105 -7.50 -31.95 -13.02
C GLU A 105 -8.66 -32.90 -12.72
N GLY A 106 -9.76 -32.74 -13.46
CA GLY A 106 -10.97 -33.53 -13.32
C GLY A 106 -11.83 -33.25 -12.10
N SER A 107 -11.45 -32.27 -11.25
CA SER A 107 -12.22 -31.96 -10.03
C SER A 107 -12.45 -30.47 -9.77
N SER A 108 -11.52 -29.59 -10.12
CA SER A 108 -11.73 -28.14 -9.93
C SER A 108 -12.77 -27.62 -10.91
N THR A 109 -13.82 -27.00 -10.37
CA THR A 109 -14.98 -26.49 -11.12
C THR A 109 -14.98 -24.96 -11.22
N GLU A 110 -14.09 -24.29 -10.49
CA GLU A 110 -14.04 -22.84 -10.38
C GLU A 110 -12.65 -22.35 -9.99
N CYS A 111 -12.39 -21.06 -10.19
CA CYS A 111 -11.24 -20.37 -9.61
C CYS A 111 -11.55 -18.89 -9.40
N PHE A 112 -10.69 -18.23 -8.61
CA PHE A 112 -10.75 -16.79 -8.34
C PHE A 112 -9.48 -16.13 -8.86
N VAL A 113 -9.63 -14.96 -9.47
CA VAL A 113 -8.53 -14.19 -10.06
C VAL A 113 -8.58 -12.76 -9.56
N SER A 114 -7.50 -12.31 -8.94
CA SER A 114 -7.34 -10.91 -8.57
C SER A 114 -6.60 -10.13 -9.65
N ILE A 115 -7.14 -8.97 -10.01
CA ILE A 115 -6.51 -7.98 -10.87
C ILE A 115 -6.05 -6.74 -10.08
N ALA A 116 -6.02 -6.81 -8.75
CA ALA A 116 -5.72 -5.69 -7.87
C ALA A 116 -4.33 -5.09 -8.08
N ASP A 117 -3.33 -5.91 -8.36
CA ASP A 117 -1.97 -5.44 -8.64
C ASP A 117 -1.69 -5.42 -10.15
N GLN A 118 -1.54 -4.22 -10.71
CA GLN A 118 -1.19 -3.99 -12.11
C GLN A 118 0.12 -3.21 -12.27
N THR A 119 0.98 -3.27 -11.25
CA THR A 119 2.25 -2.52 -11.23
C THR A 119 3.27 -3.03 -12.25
N LEU A 120 3.22 -4.32 -12.59
CA LEU A 120 4.18 -4.96 -13.50
C LEU A 120 3.57 -5.31 -14.87
N SER A 121 2.29 -5.65 -14.91
CA SER A 121 1.62 -6.09 -16.15
C SER A 121 0.12 -5.85 -16.08
N LEU A 122 -0.50 -5.66 -17.24
CA LEU A 122 -1.96 -5.54 -17.37
C LEU A 122 -2.59 -6.94 -17.43
N PRO A 123 -3.42 -7.35 -16.47
CA PRO A 123 -3.99 -8.69 -16.38
C PRO A 123 -5.22 -8.83 -17.28
N VAL A 124 -5.04 -8.96 -18.57
CA VAL A 124 -6.15 -9.17 -19.51
C VAL A 124 -6.82 -10.51 -19.25
N ILE A 125 -8.13 -10.49 -19.05
CA ILE A 125 -8.95 -11.69 -18.88
C ILE A 125 -9.74 -11.93 -20.15
N SER A 126 -9.61 -13.11 -20.73
CA SER A 126 -10.33 -13.48 -21.93
C SER A 126 -10.79 -14.94 -21.93
N TYR A 127 -11.81 -15.23 -22.72
CA TYR A 127 -12.44 -16.53 -22.79
C TYR A 127 -12.88 -16.84 -24.20
N GLY A 128 -12.75 -18.10 -24.57
CA GLY A 128 -13.30 -18.67 -25.80
C GLY A 128 -13.46 -20.19 -25.69
N HIS A 129 -13.94 -20.79 -26.71
CA HIS A 129 -14.08 -22.26 -26.78
C HIS A 129 -13.78 -22.79 -28.19
N SER A 130 -13.45 -24.07 -28.30
CA SER A 130 -13.32 -24.71 -29.59
C SER A 130 -14.69 -24.78 -30.30
N LYS A 131 -14.67 -24.72 -31.64
CA LYS A 131 -15.87 -24.80 -32.45
C LYS A 131 -16.59 -26.12 -32.28
N ASP A 132 -15.79 -27.19 -32.30
CA ASP A 132 -16.27 -28.58 -32.22
C ASP A 132 -15.93 -29.16 -30.84
N ASN A 133 -16.66 -30.23 -30.50
CA ASN A 133 -16.38 -31.00 -29.29
C ASN A 133 -14.97 -31.60 -29.34
N PHE A 134 -14.42 -31.94 -28.19
CA PHE A 134 -13.13 -32.59 -28.11
C PHE A 134 -13.15 -33.92 -28.89
N SER A 135 -12.09 -34.16 -29.68
CA SER A 135 -11.86 -35.42 -30.37
C SER A 135 -10.44 -35.91 -30.12
N PRO A 136 -10.24 -37.19 -29.74
CA PRO A 136 -8.91 -37.75 -29.54
C PRO A 136 -8.04 -37.76 -30.81
N ASP A 137 -8.67 -37.67 -31.98
CA ASP A 137 -8.00 -37.67 -33.29
C ASP A 137 -7.62 -36.26 -33.75
N VAL A 138 -8.06 -35.19 -33.04
CA VAL A 138 -7.76 -33.79 -33.32
C VAL A 138 -6.86 -33.26 -32.25
N LEU A 139 -5.63 -32.90 -32.59
CA LEU A 139 -4.63 -32.39 -31.65
C LEU A 139 -4.37 -30.88 -31.82
N THR A 140 -4.95 -30.26 -32.84
CA THR A 140 -4.86 -28.81 -33.07
C THR A 140 -6.25 -28.21 -33.09
N TYR A 141 -6.46 -27.24 -32.22
CA TYR A 141 -7.71 -26.49 -32.08
C TYR A 141 -7.48 -25.02 -32.43
N SER A 142 -8.54 -24.35 -32.81
CA SER A 142 -8.55 -22.89 -32.93
C SER A 142 -9.71 -22.33 -32.14
N ALA A 143 -9.48 -21.20 -31.48
CA ALA A 143 -10.50 -20.46 -30.74
C ALA A 143 -10.33 -18.96 -30.94
N PHE A 144 -11.44 -18.25 -30.83
CA PHE A 144 -11.45 -16.80 -30.70
C PHE A 144 -11.71 -16.47 -29.25
N LEU A 145 -10.82 -15.71 -28.61
CA LEU A 145 -10.98 -15.28 -27.22
C LEU A 145 -11.56 -13.86 -27.16
N ASP A 146 -12.68 -13.73 -26.46
CA ASP A 146 -13.30 -12.45 -26.15
C ASP A 146 -12.76 -11.92 -24.83
N ASN A 147 -12.38 -10.65 -24.78
CA ASN A 147 -12.02 -9.98 -23.55
C ASN A 147 -13.22 -9.87 -22.60
N LYS A 148 -13.00 -10.27 -21.35
CA LYS A 148 -13.97 -10.16 -20.24
C LYS A 148 -13.71 -8.96 -19.35
N CYS A 149 -12.83 -8.06 -19.77
CA CYS A 149 -12.44 -6.86 -19.10
C CYS A 149 -12.41 -5.67 -20.08
N ALA A 150 -12.22 -4.48 -19.55
CA ALA A 150 -12.03 -3.25 -20.32
C ALA A 150 -10.61 -2.71 -20.13
N LEU A 151 -10.09 -2.04 -21.16
CA LEU A 151 -8.86 -1.26 -21.07
C LEU A 151 -9.21 0.21 -20.91
N VAL A 152 -8.74 0.83 -19.83
CA VAL A 152 -9.04 2.21 -19.50
C VAL A 152 -7.74 3.01 -19.32
N LYS A 153 -7.73 4.21 -19.90
CA LYS A 153 -6.66 5.18 -19.71
C LYS A 153 -6.95 6.09 -18.52
N PHE A 154 -5.92 6.41 -17.74
CA PHE A 154 -5.94 7.43 -16.70
C PHE A 154 -4.81 8.42 -16.94
N ASP A 155 -5.14 9.72 -17.00
CA ASP A 155 -4.14 10.77 -17.02
C ASP A 155 -3.85 11.25 -15.60
N VAL A 156 -2.69 10.88 -15.10
CA VAL A 156 -2.18 11.26 -13.77
C VAL A 156 -0.99 12.22 -13.88
N SER A 157 -0.91 12.98 -14.98
CA SER A 157 0.19 13.90 -15.26
C SER A 157 0.34 15.01 -14.23
N THR A 158 -0.75 15.39 -13.55
CA THR A 158 -0.76 16.38 -12.47
C THR A 158 -0.35 15.79 -11.12
N MET A 159 -0.19 14.48 -11.03
CA MET A 159 0.16 13.79 -9.80
C MET A 159 1.67 13.75 -9.59
N SER A 160 2.09 13.76 -8.31
CA SER A 160 3.49 13.65 -7.93
C SER A 160 4.07 12.28 -8.30
N GLN A 161 5.36 12.26 -8.65
CA GLN A 161 6.10 11.05 -8.99
C GLN A 161 6.38 10.10 -7.79
N TYR A 162 5.94 10.44 -6.57
CA TYR A 162 6.44 9.84 -5.33
C TYR A 162 5.56 8.76 -4.72
N ALA A 163 4.39 8.47 -5.25
CA ALA A 163 3.53 7.46 -4.64
C ALA A 163 2.94 6.51 -5.66
N GLY A 164 2.61 5.32 -5.20
CA GLY A 164 1.83 4.36 -5.98
C GLY A 164 0.53 5.00 -6.46
N THR A 165 0.15 4.71 -7.68
CA THR A 165 -1.12 5.15 -8.25
C THR A 165 -2.11 4.01 -8.16
N TYR A 166 -3.31 4.26 -7.68
CA TYR A 166 -4.35 3.23 -7.62
C TYR A 166 -5.74 3.79 -7.94
N VAL A 167 -6.61 2.91 -8.41
CA VAL A 167 -8.03 3.19 -8.67
C VAL A 167 -8.85 2.54 -7.57
N ARG A 168 -9.65 3.32 -6.86
CA ARG A 168 -10.43 2.86 -5.70
C ARG A 168 -11.81 2.33 -6.07
N GLY A 169 -12.32 1.40 -5.24
CA GLY A 169 -13.71 0.95 -5.27
C GLY A 169 -14.12 0.30 -6.59
N MET A 170 -13.18 -0.36 -7.23
CA MET A 170 -13.41 -1.10 -8.46
C MET A 170 -13.55 -2.59 -8.13
N ASN A 171 -14.31 -3.32 -8.93
CA ASN A 171 -14.22 -4.77 -8.90
C ASN A 171 -12.78 -5.17 -9.23
N ASN A 172 -12.11 -5.85 -8.33
CA ASN A 172 -10.71 -6.25 -8.47
C ASN A 172 -10.49 -7.77 -8.44
N THR A 173 -11.55 -8.53 -8.28
CA THR A 173 -11.53 -10.00 -8.28
C THR A 173 -12.68 -10.53 -9.11
N VAL A 174 -12.42 -11.57 -9.87
CA VAL A 174 -13.42 -12.29 -10.66
C VAL A 174 -13.49 -13.75 -10.24
N HIS A 175 -14.69 -14.27 -10.10
CA HIS A 175 -14.96 -15.70 -9.98
C HIS A 175 -15.22 -16.28 -11.36
N VAL A 176 -14.49 -17.33 -11.71
CA VAL A 176 -14.63 -18.06 -12.97
C VAL A 176 -15.26 -19.43 -12.67
N ASP A 177 -16.49 -19.62 -13.10
CA ASP A 177 -17.22 -20.90 -12.97
C ASP A 177 -17.07 -21.71 -14.27
N PHE A 178 -16.31 -22.79 -14.21
CA PHE A 178 -16.12 -23.68 -15.37
C PHE A 178 -17.38 -24.46 -15.72
N THR A 179 -18.30 -24.67 -14.75
CA THR A 179 -19.54 -25.43 -15.01
C THR A 179 -20.54 -24.65 -15.84
N GLN A 180 -20.53 -23.33 -15.71
CA GLN A 180 -21.40 -22.41 -16.44
C GLN A 180 -20.65 -21.66 -17.56
N SER A 181 -19.33 -21.74 -17.58
CA SER A 181 -18.46 -20.91 -18.42
C SER A 181 -18.76 -19.41 -18.20
N SER A 182 -19.01 -19.04 -16.95
CA SER A 182 -19.40 -17.69 -16.54
C SER A 182 -18.30 -16.97 -15.75
N PHE A 183 -18.44 -15.66 -15.72
CA PHE A 183 -17.59 -14.73 -14.97
C PHE A 183 -18.49 -13.91 -14.07
N ASP A 184 -18.31 -14.03 -12.76
CA ASP A 184 -19.10 -13.32 -11.77
C ASP A 184 -18.29 -12.23 -11.08
N TYR A 185 -18.92 -11.07 -10.88
CA TYR A 185 -18.32 -9.88 -10.27
C TYR A 185 -19.19 -9.43 -9.11
N TYR A 186 -18.70 -9.60 -7.87
CA TYR A 186 -19.48 -9.29 -6.68
C TYR A 186 -19.03 -7.98 -6.03
N LYS A 187 -19.98 -7.25 -5.48
CA LYS A 187 -19.72 -5.97 -4.81
C LYS A 187 -18.77 -6.11 -3.61
N GLU A 188 -18.83 -7.21 -2.90
CA GLU A 188 -17.93 -7.55 -1.78
C GLU A 188 -16.46 -7.71 -2.19
N TRP A 189 -16.17 -7.77 -3.48
CA TRP A 189 -14.82 -7.82 -4.03
C TRP A 189 -14.36 -6.48 -4.61
N GLU A 190 -15.07 -5.41 -4.26
CA GLU A 190 -14.61 -4.06 -4.56
C GLU A 190 -13.40 -3.71 -3.69
N GLY A 191 -12.38 -3.15 -4.31
CA GLY A 191 -11.14 -2.76 -3.65
C GLY A 191 -10.32 -1.80 -4.50
N ASN A 192 -9.04 -1.74 -4.21
CA ASN A 192 -8.11 -0.93 -4.98
C ASN A 192 -7.51 -1.73 -6.13
N ILE A 193 -7.29 -1.05 -7.25
CA ILE A 193 -6.42 -1.52 -8.33
C ILE A 193 -5.18 -0.65 -8.32
N THR A 194 -4.02 -1.25 -8.04
CA THR A 194 -2.73 -0.56 -7.97
C THR A 194 -2.09 -0.51 -9.34
N LEU A 195 -1.71 0.67 -9.80
CA LEU A 195 -1.08 0.92 -11.09
C LEU A 195 0.43 1.18 -10.92
N PRO A 196 1.22 1.13 -12.01
CA PRO A 196 2.63 1.48 -11.97
C PRO A 196 2.85 2.87 -11.35
N PRO A 197 3.87 3.06 -10.49
CA PRO A 197 4.15 4.35 -9.87
C PRO A 197 4.56 5.40 -10.90
N GLY A 198 4.49 6.67 -10.51
CA GLY A 198 4.90 7.82 -11.31
C GLY A 198 3.74 8.59 -11.94
N SER A 199 4.06 9.78 -12.48
CA SER A 199 3.12 10.65 -13.19
C SER A 199 2.96 10.25 -14.67
N GLY A 200 1.99 10.83 -15.34
CA GLY A 200 1.73 10.64 -16.76
C GLY A 200 0.53 9.76 -17.08
N GLU A 201 0.43 9.32 -18.30
CA GLU A 201 -0.63 8.41 -18.72
C GLU A 201 -0.42 7.02 -18.12
N LYS A 202 -1.48 6.45 -17.57
CA LYS A 202 -1.54 5.10 -17.04
C LYS A 202 -2.65 4.32 -17.71
N TRP A 203 -2.44 3.04 -17.86
CA TRP A 203 -3.43 2.13 -18.36
C TRP A 203 -3.81 1.13 -17.29
N ALA A 204 -5.09 0.79 -17.22
CA ALA A 204 -5.59 -0.22 -16.30
C ALA A 204 -6.56 -1.17 -16.99
N ILE A 205 -6.53 -2.41 -16.59
CA ILE A 205 -7.59 -3.37 -16.84
C ILE A 205 -8.64 -3.21 -15.76
N LEU A 206 -9.89 -2.98 -16.16
CA LEU A 206 -11.04 -2.91 -15.26
C LEU A 206 -12.01 -4.03 -15.56
N LEU A 207 -12.59 -4.61 -14.51
CA LEU A 207 -13.68 -5.58 -14.64
C LEU A 207 -15.01 -4.86 -14.88
N PRO A 208 -15.98 -5.50 -15.55
CA PRO A 208 -17.31 -4.97 -15.72
C PRO A 208 -17.95 -4.57 -14.40
N GLN A 209 -18.58 -3.40 -14.38
CA GLN A 209 -19.30 -2.89 -13.23
C GLN A 209 -20.34 -1.86 -13.66
N PRO A 210 -21.44 -1.70 -12.90
CA PRO A 210 -22.42 -0.68 -13.16
C PRO A 210 -21.83 0.71 -12.96
N GLU A 211 -22.49 1.72 -13.51
CA GLU A 211 -22.23 3.12 -13.26
C GLU A 211 -22.22 3.41 -11.76
N LYS A 212 -21.21 4.16 -11.32
CA LYS A 212 -21.10 4.63 -9.94
C LYS A 212 -21.34 6.12 -9.88
N ALA A 213 -22.37 6.52 -9.12
CA ALA A 213 -22.76 7.91 -8.97
C ALA A 213 -21.65 8.75 -8.33
N GLU A 214 -21.67 10.05 -8.58
CA GLU A 214 -20.78 11.03 -7.96
C GLU A 214 -20.78 10.87 -6.42
N GLY A 215 -19.62 10.68 -5.85
CA GLY A 215 -19.45 10.46 -4.42
C GLY A 215 -19.45 8.99 -3.97
N ALA A 216 -19.79 8.05 -4.84
CA ALA A 216 -19.86 6.64 -4.49
C ALA A 216 -18.58 5.87 -4.75
N MET A 217 -17.47 6.49 -5.14
CA MET A 217 -16.16 5.85 -5.33
C MET A 217 -15.55 6.04 -6.72
N GLY A 218 -14.36 5.57 -6.89
CA GLY A 218 -13.67 5.49 -8.15
C GLY A 218 -12.96 6.79 -8.48
N SER A 219 -11.80 6.95 -7.90
CA SER A 219 -10.88 8.01 -8.29
C SER A 219 -9.52 7.40 -8.45
N ALA A 220 -8.75 7.86 -9.42
CA ALA A 220 -7.34 7.51 -9.51
C ALA A 220 -6.57 8.33 -8.47
N PHE A 221 -5.74 7.66 -7.68
CA PHE A 221 -4.93 8.31 -6.66
C PHE A 221 -3.46 7.96 -6.82
N SER A 222 -2.60 8.92 -6.56
CA SER A 222 -1.30 8.62 -6.01
C SER A 222 -1.41 8.71 -4.48
N GLY A 223 -0.58 7.98 -3.72
CA GLY A 223 -0.58 8.07 -2.26
C GLY A 223 -0.32 9.48 -1.70
N ALA A 224 0.04 10.44 -2.57
CA ALA A 224 0.22 11.84 -2.28
C ALA A 224 -1.03 12.70 -2.49
N TYR A 225 -2.12 12.13 -2.98
CA TYR A 225 -3.32 12.88 -3.33
C TYR A 225 -4.55 12.25 -2.73
N THR A 226 -5.33 13.02 -2.02
CA THR A 226 -6.72 12.69 -1.75
C THR A 226 -7.51 13.02 -3.01
N GLY A 227 -7.89 12.00 -3.76
CA GLY A 227 -8.78 12.20 -4.89
C GLY A 227 -10.15 12.60 -4.41
N THR A 228 -10.75 13.58 -5.06
CA THR A 228 -12.16 13.85 -4.91
C THR A 228 -12.96 13.07 -5.93
N ARG A 229 -14.01 12.56 -5.47
CA ARG A 229 -15.26 12.13 -6.07
C ARG A 229 -15.28 12.21 -7.59
N GLY A 230 -14.98 11.10 -8.26
CA GLY A 230 -15.16 10.96 -9.69
C GLY A 230 -16.41 10.15 -10.00
N TYR A 231 -17.05 10.48 -11.09
CA TYR A 231 -18.03 9.64 -11.73
C TYR A 231 -17.30 8.53 -12.46
N VAL A 232 -17.63 7.28 -12.18
CA VAL A 232 -17.15 6.15 -12.97
C VAL A 232 -18.30 5.70 -13.86
N PRO A 233 -18.15 5.78 -15.19
CA PRO A 233 -19.17 5.29 -16.10
C PRO A 233 -19.35 3.78 -15.94
N GLU A 234 -20.42 3.24 -16.49
CA GLU A 234 -20.56 1.80 -16.64
C GLU A 234 -19.36 1.24 -17.40
N ILE A 235 -18.68 0.26 -16.81
CA ILE A 235 -17.58 -0.45 -17.45
C ILE A 235 -18.12 -1.74 -18.05
N THR A 236 -17.99 -1.87 -19.35
CA THR A 236 -18.43 -3.07 -20.08
C THR A 236 -17.25 -3.87 -20.60
N ALA A 237 -17.40 -5.20 -20.61
CA ALA A 237 -16.39 -6.09 -21.17
C ALA A 237 -16.08 -5.76 -22.63
N ASN A 238 -14.88 -6.10 -23.07
CA ASN A 238 -14.39 -5.93 -24.43
C ASN A 238 -14.49 -4.47 -24.94
N THR A 239 -14.28 -3.50 -24.04
CA THR A 239 -14.37 -2.07 -24.33
C THR A 239 -13.03 -1.39 -24.11
N TYR A 240 -12.70 -0.45 -24.98
CA TYR A 240 -11.53 0.38 -24.93
C TYR A 240 -11.92 1.84 -24.67
N TYR A 241 -11.35 2.45 -23.63
CA TYR A 241 -11.61 3.84 -23.21
C TYR A 241 -10.36 4.70 -23.41
N PRO A 242 -10.04 5.12 -24.64
CA PRO A 242 -8.81 5.88 -24.96
C PRO A 242 -8.86 7.33 -24.48
N GLU A 243 -10.06 7.91 -24.40
CA GLU A 243 -10.27 9.28 -23.91
C GLU A 243 -10.09 9.37 -22.39
N GLY A 244 -9.95 8.23 -21.74
CA GLY A 244 -9.87 8.13 -20.29
C GLY A 244 -11.22 8.23 -19.60
N ILE A 245 -11.13 8.25 -18.27
CA ILE A 245 -12.25 8.57 -17.39
C ILE A 245 -11.91 9.92 -16.76
N ASP A 246 -12.82 10.88 -16.82
CA ASP A 246 -12.65 12.18 -16.17
C ASP A 246 -12.58 11.98 -14.66
N VAL A 247 -11.41 12.21 -14.12
CA VAL A 247 -11.18 12.15 -12.68
C VAL A 247 -10.86 13.56 -12.20
N ILE A 248 -11.72 14.09 -11.31
CA ILE A 248 -11.42 15.34 -10.63
C ILE A 248 -10.49 15.00 -9.46
N VAL A 249 -9.26 15.47 -9.55
CA VAL A 249 -8.25 15.29 -8.49
C VAL A 249 -8.06 16.61 -7.77
N GLU A 250 -8.37 16.67 -6.48
CA GLU A 250 -7.90 17.75 -5.63
C GLU A 250 -6.44 17.46 -5.26
N THR A 251 -5.56 18.34 -5.74
CA THR A 251 -4.13 18.23 -5.44
C THR A 251 -3.83 18.78 -4.05
N LYS A 252 -3.65 17.89 -3.10
CA LYS A 252 -2.95 18.22 -1.86
C LYS A 252 -1.52 17.74 -2.01
N THR A 253 -0.60 18.65 -2.29
CA THR A 253 0.82 18.29 -2.45
C THR A 253 1.38 17.84 -1.12
N VAL A 254 1.84 16.60 -1.01
CA VAL A 254 2.55 16.13 0.18
C VAL A 254 3.89 16.85 0.27
N PRO A 255 4.18 17.51 1.40
CA PRO A 255 5.46 18.16 1.58
C PRO A 255 6.63 17.18 1.46
N LYS A 256 7.75 17.65 0.90
CA LYS A 256 8.96 16.82 0.79
C LYS A 256 9.36 16.29 2.17
N GLY A 257 9.59 14.99 2.27
CA GLY A 257 9.97 14.32 3.52
C GLY A 257 8.79 13.95 4.43
N ALA A 258 7.55 14.25 4.03
CA ALA A 258 6.35 13.86 4.77
C ALA A 258 5.78 12.53 4.28
N LEU A 259 5.04 11.85 5.14
CA LEU A 259 4.13 10.76 4.80
C LEU A 259 2.89 11.32 4.10
N SER A 260 2.29 10.53 3.23
CA SER A 260 1.06 10.91 2.52
C SER A 260 -0.15 11.04 3.43
N GLY A 261 -0.20 10.28 4.53
CA GLY A 261 -1.32 10.28 5.47
C GLY A 261 -1.56 11.65 6.11
N LEU A 262 -2.84 12.01 6.24
CA LEU A 262 -3.29 13.17 6.99
C LEU A 262 -3.90 12.72 8.31
N PHE A 263 -3.55 13.44 9.37
CA PHE A 263 -3.93 13.09 10.72
C PHE A 263 -4.58 14.30 11.40
N THR A 264 -5.85 14.21 11.76
CA THR A 264 -6.53 15.25 12.54
C THR A 264 -5.99 15.26 13.96
N VAL A 265 -5.53 16.44 14.40
CA VAL A 265 -4.84 16.62 15.67
C VAL A 265 -5.55 17.59 16.62
N ASP A 266 -6.71 18.13 16.25
CA ASP A 266 -7.53 18.94 17.16
C ASP A 266 -9.03 18.85 16.82
N LYS A 267 -9.87 19.37 17.74
CA LYS A 267 -11.33 19.40 17.57
C LYS A 267 -11.82 20.34 16.47
N LYS A 268 -10.96 21.19 15.93
CA LYS A 268 -11.29 22.14 14.85
C LYS A 268 -11.01 21.54 13.48
N GLY A 269 -10.51 20.30 13.44
CA GLY A 269 -10.18 19.61 12.19
C GLY A 269 -8.79 19.97 11.64
N LYS A 270 -7.90 20.51 12.48
CA LYS A 270 -6.51 20.74 12.08
C LYS A 270 -5.84 19.43 11.73
N GLN A 271 -5.25 19.36 10.55
CA GLN A 271 -4.57 18.18 10.06
C GLN A 271 -3.08 18.44 9.85
N VAL A 272 -2.29 17.38 10.03
CA VAL A 272 -0.84 17.39 9.82
C VAL A 272 -0.41 16.14 9.06
N HIS A 273 0.71 16.25 8.35
CA HIS A 273 1.51 15.13 7.89
C HIS A 273 2.65 14.88 8.87
N PHE A 274 2.97 13.61 9.13
CA PHE A 274 4.19 13.25 9.87
C PHE A 274 5.40 13.15 8.93
N ALA A 275 6.58 13.43 9.46
CA ALA A 275 7.83 13.14 8.76
C ALA A 275 7.96 11.64 8.46
N LYS A 276 8.59 11.29 7.33
CA LYS A 276 8.75 9.90 6.89
C LYS A 276 9.50 9.03 7.91
N GLY A 277 10.53 9.56 8.56
CA GLY A 277 11.32 8.87 9.57
C GLY A 277 11.51 9.68 10.85
N ASN A 278 12.09 9.07 11.88
CA ASN A 278 12.55 9.79 13.05
C ASN A 278 13.61 10.82 12.67
N LEU A 279 13.67 11.91 13.43
CA LEU A 279 14.68 12.93 13.26
C LEU A 279 16.07 12.40 13.60
N VAL A 280 17.05 12.75 12.79
CA VAL A 280 18.46 12.43 12.98
C VAL A 280 19.30 13.67 12.77
N TYR A 281 20.30 13.85 13.63
CA TYR A 281 21.35 14.85 13.46
C TYR A 281 22.67 14.20 13.12
N ASP A 282 23.27 14.61 12.00
CA ASP A 282 24.62 14.21 11.62
C ASP A 282 25.63 15.25 12.13
N LYS A 283 26.41 14.84 13.09
CA LYS A 283 27.40 15.67 13.78
C LYS A 283 28.60 16.06 12.87
N LEU A 284 28.92 15.21 11.88
CA LEU A 284 30.05 15.49 10.97
C LEU A 284 29.72 16.58 9.96
N THR A 285 28.51 16.53 9.43
CA THR A 285 28.04 17.48 8.42
C THR A 285 27.26 18.63 9.01
N ASN A 286 26.94 18.57 10.30
CA ASN A 286 26.08 19.51 11.02
C ASN A 286 24.70 19.64 10.38
N MET A 287 24.13 18.52 9.92
CA MET A 287 22.88 18.47 9.17
C MET A 287 21.80 17.71 9.92
N TRP A 288 20.58 18.21 9.78
CA TRP A 288 19.37 17.55 10.23
C TRP A 288 18.69 16.85 9.07
N ARG A 289 18.20 15.63 9.29
CA ARG A 289 17.45 14.86 8.31
C ARG A 289 16.49 13.88 8.99
N PHE A 290 15.60 13.29 8.23
CA PHE A 290 14.81 12.15 8.66
C PHE A 290 15.48 10.83 8.24
N PHE A 291 15.24 9.76 8.97
CA PHE A 291 15.52 8.43 8.44
C PHE A 291 14.73 8.19 7.15
N GLU A 292 15.28 7.41 6.24
CA GLU A 292 14.63 7.11 4.96
C GLU A 292 13.46 6.16 5.13
N GLU A 293 13.56 5.23 6.08
CA GLU A 293 12.50 4.29 6.40
C GLU A 293 11.91 4.60 7.79
N GLN A 294 10.58 4.43 7.94
CA GLN A 294 9.87 4.74 9.17
C GLN A 294 10.37 3.92 10.37
N PHE A 295 10.81 2.69 10.13
CA PHE A 295 11.25 1.75 11.15
C PHE A 295 12.76 1.85 11.47
N GLU A 296 13.51 2.67 10.73
CA GLU A 296 14.93 2.86 11.03
C GLU A 296 15.15 3.45 12.41
N MET A 297 16.17 2.92 13.08
CA MET A 297 16.69 3.40 14.36
C MET A 297 18.19 3.11 14.43
N LEU A 298 18.95 3.96 15.11
CA LEU A 298 20.40 3.77 15.24
C LEU A 298 20.77 2.49 16.00
N TYR A 299 19.94 2.11 16.96
CA TYR A 299 20.19 0.98 17.84
C TYR A 299 19.11 -0.07 17.69
N THR A 300 19.44 -1.17 17.05
CA THR A 300 18.50 -2.27 16.76
C THR A 300 18.74 -3.50 17.65
N GLY A 301 19.74 -3.44 18.54
CA GLY A 301 20.13 -4.54 19.41
C GLY A 301 19.23 -4.72 20.62
N GLU A 302 19.78 -5.40 21.63
CA GLU A 302 19.10 -5.59 22.92
C GLU A 302 19.07 -4.29 23.73
N THR A 303 18.22 -4.24 24.76
CA THR A 303 18.16 -3.13 25.70
C THR A 303 19.49 -2.89 26.41
N ASN A 304 19.73 -1.65 26.84
CA ASN A 304 20.95 -1.22 27.56
C ASN A 304 22.22 -1.21 26.71
N VAL A 305 22.14 -0.67 25.53
CA VAL A 305 23.30 -0.45 24.66
C VAL A 305 24.05 0.78 25.14
N GLY A 306 25.36 0.60 25.43
CA GLY A 306 26.27 1.72 25.68
C GLY A 306 26.46 2.53 24.40
N VAL A 307 26.28 3.86 24.50
CA VAL A 307 26.41 4.78 23.36
C VAL A 307 27.47 5.82 23.66
N ASN A 308 28.53 5.80 22.91
CA ASN A 308 29.54 6.85 23.00
C ASN A 308 29.31 7.92 21.91
N TYR A 309 28.58 8.98 22.25
CA TYR A 309 28.31 10.08 21.32
C TYR A 309 29.53 10.94 20.97
N SER A 310 30.64 10.80 21.68
CA SER A 310 31.90 11.41 21.23
C SER A 310 32.45 10.71 19.97
N GLU A 311 32.12 9.44 19.80
CA GLU A 311 32.53 8.59 18.66
C GLU A 311 31.42 8.40 17.62
N SER A 312 30.15 8.49 18.02
CA SER A 312 29.01 8.40 17.11
C SER A 312 28.81 9.72 16.36
N ASN A 313 28.69 9.63 15.04
CA ASN A 313 28.40 10.77 14.19
C ASN A 313 26.90 11.08 14.09
N MET A 314 26.06 10.08 14.34
CA MET A 314 24.60 10.16 14.20
C MET A 314 23.93 10.21 15.58
N ILE A 315 22.96 11.06 15.72
CA ILE A 315 22.17 11.25 16.97
C ILE A 315 20.70 11.17 16.64
N GLU A 316 19.98 10.31 17.35
CA GLU A 316 18.53 10.08 17.25
C GLU A 316 17.80 10.44 18.56
N HIS A 317 18.48 10.31 19.69
CA HIS A 317 17.89 10.54 21.02
C HIS A 317 18.29 11.90 21.57
N PHE A 318 17.35 12.83 21.59
CA PHE A 318 17.56 14.24 21.95
C PHE A 318 17.03 14.54 23.33
N GLY A 319 17.81 15.23 24.17
CA GLY A 319 17.29 15.92 25.35
C GLY A 319 16.30 17.00 24.94
N TRP A 320 15.30 17.30 25.75
CA TRP A 320 14.22 18.21 25.36
C TRP A 320 14.73 19.61 25.02
N GLY A 321 14.36 20.12 23.84
CA GLY A 321 14.76 21.44 23.35
C GLY A 321 16.22 21.52 22.87
N THR A 322 16.90 20.39 22.67
CA THR A 322 18.30 20.39 22.17
C THR A 322 18.34 20.48 20.64
N SER A 323 17.84 21.59 20.10
CA SER A 323 17.81 21.90 18.66
C SER A 323 19.13 22.44 18.11
N GLY A 324 20.15 22.59 18.94
CA GLY A 324 21.45 23.15 18.54
C GLY A 324 21.47 24.68 18.42
N PHE A 325 20.45 25.41 18.89
CA PHE A 325 20.31 26.84 18.66
C PHE A 325 21.39 27.69 19.34
N ASN A 326 22.01 27.19 20.37
CA ASN A 326 23.15 27.88 21.00
C ASN A 326 24.47 27.44 20.36
N HIS A 327 24.70 27.86 19.15
CA HIS A 327 25.86 27.48 18.34
C HIS A 327 27.19 27.70 19.10
N GLY A 328 27.99 26.64 19.19
CA GLY A 328 29.31 26.64 19.84
C GLY A 328 29.29 26.56 21.37
N GLY A 329 28.12 26.67 22.02
CA GLY A 329 27.95 26.41 23.44
C GLY A 329 27.73 24.94 23.75
N VAL A 330 27.86 24.53 25.01
CA VAL A 330 27.49 23.19 25.48
C VAL A 330 25.98 23.06 25.61
N THR A 331 25.30 24.11 25.99
CA THR A 331 23.86 24.16 26.22
C THR A 331 23.09 23.95 24.91
N TYR A 332 22.02 23.18 24.96
CA TYR A 332 21.08 22.91 23.85
C TYR A 332 21.68 22.17 22.63
N GLN A 333 22.83 21.56 22.78
CA GLN A 333 23.43 20.79 21.67
C GLN A 333 22.74 19.44 21.49
N PRO A 334 22.56 18.94 20.27
CA PRO A 334 21.81 17.72 19.97
C PRO A 334 22.29 16.46 20.69
N TRP A 335 23.58 16.40 21.01
CA TRP A 335 24.16 15.22 21.70
C TRP A 335 24.02 15.27 23.22
N ILE A 336 23.51 16.39 23.79
CA ILE A 336 23.39 16.53 25.24
C ILE A 336 22.26 15.67 25.78
N THR A 337 22.57 14.86 26.79
CA THR A 337 21.63 14.16 27.69
C THR A 337 22.29 14.01 29.07
N GLY A 338 21.49 13.79 30.09
CA GLY A 338 21.98 13.73 31.48
C GLY A 338 22.15 15.11 32.12
N GLU A 339 22.74 15.14 33.27
CA GLU A 339 23.02 16.41 34.02
C GLU A 339 24.16 17.22 33.38
N PRO A 340 24.21 18.54 33.50
CA PRO A 340 23.30 19.37 34.30
C PRO A 340 22.03 19.79 33.55
N ASN A 341 20.95 19.99 34.29
CA ASN A 341 19.63 20.35 33.79
C ASN A 341 19.59 21.70 33.04
N THR A 342 20.53 22.60 33.29
CA THR A 342 20.65 23.89 32.61
C THR A 342 20.96 23.78 31.11
N ASN A 343 21.27 22.58 30.64
CA ASN A 343 21.48 22.30 29.22
C ASN A 343 20.17 22.17 28.42
N TYR A 344 19.01 22.20 29.09
CA TYR A 344 17.71 21.94 28.46
C TYR A 344 16.85 23.19 28.50
N TYR A 345 16.06 23.34 27.42
CA TYR A 345 15.23 24.54 27.23
C TYR A 345 14.22 24.74 28.37
N ALA A 346 14.07 25.99 28.80
CA ALA A 346 13.14 26.41 29.84
C ALA A 346 13.19 25.57 31.12
N TYR A 347 14.33 24.96 31.46
CA TYR A 347 14.47 24.24 32.73
C TYR A 347 14.21 25.16 33.91
N GLY A 348 13.37 24.70 34.83
CA GLY A 348 12.93 25.53 35.96
C GLY A 348 11.69 26.39 35.67
N ASP A 349 11.17 26.39 34.47
CA ASP A 349 9.97 27.12 34.08
C ASP A 349 9.02 26.25 33.25
N GLU A 350 7.80 26.05 33.75
CA GLU A 350 6.76 25.21 33.10
C GLU A 350 5.90 25.98 32.10
N ARG A 351 6.01 27.31 32.04
CA ARG A 351 5.18 28.14 31.16
C ARG A 351 5.56 28.07 29.69
N TYR A 352 6.78 27.66 29.40
CA TYR A 352 7.35 27.74 28.08
C TYR A 352 7.44 26.37 27.40
N GLY A 353 6.77 26.25 26.27
CA GLY A 353 6.95 25.16 25.30
C GLY A 353 8.03 25.50 24.27
N LEU A 354 8.33 24.56 23.35
CA LEU A 354 9.35 24.77 22.33
C LEU A 354 8.99 25.85 21.29
N TYR A 355 7.72 26.30 21.24
CA TYR A 355 7.20 27.29 20.28
C TYR A 355 7.25 28.75 20.74
N GLU A 356 8.01 29.08 21.72
CA GLU A 356 8.21 30.47 22.11
C GLU A 356 8.34 31.41 20.88
N GLU A 357 8.26 32.70 21.08
CA GLU A 357 8.23 33.73 20.03
C GLU A 357 9.23 33.50 18.88
N THR A 358 10.38 32.89 19.16
CA THR A 358 11.40 32.57 18.18
C THR A 358 11.29 31.18 17.60
N GLY A 359 10.70 30.22 18.31
CA GLY A 359 10.61 28.80 17.92
C GLY A 359 11.96 28.08 17.75
N ILE A 360 13.06 28.71 18.16
CA ILE A 360 14.43 28.19 17.93
C ILE A 360 14.77 26.97 18.78
N ALA A 361 14.03 26.74 19.86
CA ALA A 361 14.19 25.55 20.69
C ALA A 361 13.52 24.30 20.08
N ASP A 362 12.60 24.49 19.16
CA ASP A 362 11.98 23.40 18.41
C ASP A 362 12.95 22.86 17.36
N TRP A 363 13.06 21.53 17.26
CA TRP A 363 13.92 20.89 16.26
C TRP A 363 13.48 21.23 14.83
N GLY A 364 12.18 21.42 14.61
CA GLY A 364 11.61 21.83 13.33
C GLY A 364 11.99 23.24 12.87
N TYR A 365 12.62 24.03 13.74
CA TYR A 365 13.25 25.29 13.34
C TYR A 365 14.34 25.10 12.30
N ASN A 366 15.06 23.96 12.36
CA ASN A 366 16.19 23.69 11.49
C ASN A 366 15.73 23.29 10.07
N MET A 367 16.63 23.48 9.09
CA MET A 367 16.46 22.94 7.74
C MET A 367 16.66 21.44 7.77
N MET A 368 15.77 20.70 7.09
CA MET A 368 15.85 19.25 6.94
C MET A 368 16.37 18.92 5.53
N ASP A 369 17.48 18.22 5.43
CA ASP A 369 18.12 17.90 4.14
C ASP A 369 17.18 17.17 3.19
N ASN A 370 16.49 16.14 3.69
CA ASN A 370 15.49 15.38 2.93
C ASN A 370 14.04 15.79 3.21
N GLY A 371 13.81 16.87 3.99
CA GLY A 371 12.49 17.37 4.39
C GLY A 371 12.15 18.77 3.88
N GLY A 372 12.80 19.22 2.81
CA GLY A 372 12.69 20.61 2.33
C GLY A 372 13.72 21.53 3.01
N LEU A 373 14.40 22.32 2.23
CA LEU A 373 15.53 23.15 2.68
C LEU A 373 15.07 24.52 3.21
N ALA A 374 14.00 24.58 4.00
CA ALA A 374 13.51 25.81 4.61
C ALA A 374 13.47 25.70 6.12
N TYR A 375 13.83 26.82 6.80
CA TYR A 375 13.68 26.94 8.25
C TYR A 375 12.21 26.98 8.63
N ARG A 376 11.86 26.43 9.81
CA ARG A 376 10.51 26.45 10.38
C ARG A 376 9.42 25.82 9.49
N GLN A 377 9.80 24.95 8.60
CA GLN A 377 8.85 24.22 7.78
C GLN A 377 8.19 23.10 8.59
N TRP A 378 8.92 22.52 9.49
CA TRP A 378 8.50 21.46 10.39
C TRP A 378 8.29 21.96 11.80
N ARG A 379 7.62 21.18 12.62
CA ARG A 379 7.47 21.43 14.06
C ARG A 379 7.34 20.12 14.85
N THR A 380 7.64 20.18 16.13
CA THR A 380 7.31 19.10 17.06
C THR A 380 5.81 19.16 17.36
N ILE A 381 5.11 18.02 17.38
CA ILE A 381 3.69 17.95 17.74
C ILE A 381 3.48 18.37 19.21
N THR A 382 2.37 19.05 19.53
CA THR A 382 2.05 19.41 20.91
C THR A 382 1.52 18.21 21.71
N ALA A 383 1.56 18.29 23.04
CA ALA A 383 1.01 17.24 23.90
C ALA A 383 -0.51 17.09 23.68
N SER A 384 -1.21 18.20 23.54
CA SER A 384 -2.66 18.19 23.29
C SER A 384 -3.02 17.64 21.91
N GLU A 385 -2.20 17.89 20.89
CA GLU A 385 -2.37 17.32 19.55
C GLU A 385 -2.09 15.81 19.56
N MET A 386 -1.05 15.35 20.27
CA MET A 386 -0.75 13.94 20.41
C MET A 386 -1.85 13.20 21.19
N ASP A 387 -2.35 13.79 22.26
CA ASP A 387 -3.49 13.24 23.02
C ASP A 387 -4.74 13.14 22.15
N PHE A 388 -5.05 14.19 21.38
CA PHE A 388 -6.18 14.17 20.47
C PHE A 388 -6.02 13.14 19.36
N LEU A 389 -4.85 12.98 18.80
CA LEU A 389 -4.54 11.98 17.78
C LEU A 389 -4.83 10.56 18.27
N ILE A 390 -4.52 10.26 19.53
CA ILE A 390 -4.64 8.91 20.11
C ILE A 390 -6.01 8.66 20.75
N GLU A 391 -6.63 9.68 21.37
CA GLU A 391 -7.84 9.48 22.18
C GLU A 391 -9.04 10.30 21.70
N GLY A 392 -8.82 11.39 20.97
CA GLY A 392 -9.82 12.43 20.74
C GLY A 392 -10.44 12.48 19.35
N ARG A 393 -9.78 11.98 18.31
CA ARG A 393 -10.30 11.98 16.94
C ARG A 393 -11.37 10.91 16.75
N GLU A 394 -12.17 11.04 15.70
CA GLU A 394 -13.19 10.06 15.34
C GLU A 394 -12.56 8.67 15.14
N ASP A 395 -13.17 7.66 15.74
CA ASP A 395 -12.70 6.26 15.72
C ASP A 395 -11.22 6.08 16.13
N ALA A 396 -10.72 6.94 17.02
CA ALA A 396 -9.32 6.94 17.43
C ALA A 396 -8.81 5.55 17.82
N LYS A 397 -9.61 4.77 18.56
CA LYS A 397 -9.24 3.41 19.03
C LYS A 397 -9.12 2.39 17.90
N ASP A 398 -9.79 2.62 16.78
CA ASP A 398 -9.72 1.77 15.60
C ASP A 398 -8.57 2.16 14.66
N LYS A 399 -7.88 3.26 14.96
CA LYS A 399 -6.83 3.84 14.12
C LYS A 399 -5.42 3.64 14.67
N TYR A 400 -5.22 2.81 15.69
CA TYR A 400 -3.87 2.44 16.12
C TYR A 400 -3.77 1.00 16.61
N ALA A 401 -2.58 0.45 16.58
CA ALA A 401 -2.20 -0.81 17.20
C ALA A 401 -0.69 -0.91 17.38
N PHE A 402 -0.24 -1.82 18.23
CA PHE A 402 1.17 -2.23 18.25
C PHE A 402 1.41 -3.28 17.17
N GLY A 403 2.58 -3.22 16.55
CA GLY A 403 2.95 -4.13 15.49
C GLY A 403 4.45 -4.21 15.27
N SER A 404 4.84 -4.92 14.23
CA SER A 404 6.25 -5.12 13.86
C SER A 404 6.43 -5.06 12.35
N ILE A 405 7.61 -4.60 11.93
CA ILE A 405 8.07 -4.70 10.55
C ILE A 405 9.22 -5.69 10.51
N LYS A 406 9.17 -6.65 9.59
CA LYS A 406 10.15 -7.71 9.45
C LYS A 406 11.02 -7.47 8.20
N ASP A 407 12.31 -7.23 8.43
CA ASP A 407 13.33 -7.11 7.41
C ASP A 407 14.29 -8.30 7.50
N GLY A 408 14.08 -9.31 6.68
CA GLY A 408 14.81 -10.56 6.75
C GLY A 408 14.68 -11.23 8.12
N LYS A 409 15.77 -11.25 8.89
CA LYS A 409 15.81 -11.78 10.28
C LYS A 409 15.58 -10.71 11.34
N LYS A 410 15.63 -9.44 10.99
CA LYS A 410 15.39 -8.33 11.91
C LYS A 410 13.91 -8.10 12.10
N LEU A 411 13.53 -7.72 13.31
CA LEU A 411 12.17 -7.36 13.67
C LEU A 411 12.19 -6.00 14.37
N TYR A 412 11.51 -5.03 13.77
CA TYR A 412 11.36 -3.70 14.32
C TYR A 412 9.97 -3.58 14.94
N LYS A 413 9.91 -3.48 16.26
CA LYS A 413 8.65 -3.31 16.99
C LYS A 413 8.29 -1.84 17.09
N GLY A 414 7.00 -1.52 17.08
CA GLY A 414 6.55 -0.15 17.14
C GLY A 414 5.03 -0.02 17.26
N MET A 415 4.58 1.20 17.21
CA MET A 415 3.18 1.58 17.15
C MET A 415 2.82 2.00 15.73
N ILE A 416 1.73 1.45 15.21
CA ILE A 416 1.13 1.82 13.94
C ILE A 416 -0.01 2.78 14.22
N ILE A 417 -0.07 3.91 13.51
CA ILE A 417 -1.16 4.88 13.58
C ILE A 417 -1.67 5.11 12.16
N LEU A 418 -2.97 4.95 11.95
CA LEU A 418 -3.60 5.06 10.65
C LEU A 418 -4.10 6.50 10.40
N PRO A 419 -4.03 7.02 9.17
CA PRO A 419 -4.55 8.35 8.83
C PRO A 419 -6.09 8.41 8.91
N ASP A 420 -6.63 9.60 8.74
CA ASP A 420 -8.08 9.81 8.89
C ASP A 420 -8.88 9.09 7.79
N ASP A 421 -8.40 9.14 6.57
CA ASP A 421 -9.00 8.55 5.37
C ASP A 421 -8.46 7.14 5.06
N TRP A 422 -8.09 6.39 6.12
CA TRP A 422 -7.50 5.07 5.99
C TRP A 422 -8.37 4.09 5.20
N ILE A 423 -7.74 3.45 4.23
CA ILE A 423 -8.29 2.28 3.55
C ILE A 423 -7.23 1.18 3.62
N LEU A 424 -7.62 0.04 4.15
CA LEU A 424 -6.71 -1.11 4.26
C LEU A 424 -6.33 -1.60 2.85
N PRO A 425 -5.04 -1.73 2.54
CA PRO A 425 -4.60 -2.31 1.28
C PRO A 425 -5.07 -3.75 1.11
N ASP A 426 -5.39 -4.13 -0.13
CA ASP A 426 -5.90 -5.45 -0.44
C ASP A 426 -4.93 -6.57 -0.04
N GLY A 427 -5.48 -7.68 0.43
CA GLY A 427 -4.70 -8.82 0.89
C GLY A 427 -4.02 -8.64 2.26
N LEU A 428 -4.00 -7.43 2.81
CA LEU A 428 -3.46 -7.17 4.13
C LEU A 428 -4.51 -7.26 5.22
N ARG A 429 -4.05 -7.34 6.46
CA ARG A 429 -4.90 -7.35 7.66
C ARG A 429 -4.34 -6.36 8.68
N PHE A 430 -5.23 -5.65 9.34
CA PHE A 430 -4.91 -4.80 10.48
C PHE A 430 -5.91 -5.08 11.60
N THR A 431 -5.41 -5.38 12.79
CA THR A 431 -6.24 -5.56 13.98
C THR A 431 -6.03 -4.35 14.88
N SER A 432 -7.02 -3.48 14.94
CA SER A 432 -7.00 -2.26 15.74
C SER A 432 -7.04 -2.52 17.24
N GLY A 433 -6.60 -1.54 18.04
CA GLY A 433 -6.65 -1.56 19.50
C GLY A 433 -5.73 -2.59 20.18
N VAL A 434 -4.92 -3.33 19.43
CA VAL A 434 -3.97 -4.29 20.01
C VAL A 434 -2.77 -3.56 20.61
N ILE A 435 -2.69 -3.54 21.94
CA ILE A 435 -1.57 -2.93 22.70
C ILE A 435 -0.85 -3.92 23.63
N ASP A 436 -1.28 -5.17 23.65
CA ASP A 436 -0.73 -6.20 24.55
C ASP A 436 0.41 -7.00 23.93
N ASN A 437 0.65 -6.85 22.66
CA ASN A 437 1.73 -7.51 21.94
C ASN A 437 2.11 -6.77 20.63
N PHE A 438 3.30 -7.09 20.10
CA PHE A 438 3.80 -6.57 18.82
C PHE A 438 3.74 -7.61 17.67
N LYS A 439 3.02 -8.73 17.86
CA LYS A 439 3.04 -9.86 16.92
C LYS A 439 1.81 -9.91 16.01
N THR A 440 0.65 -9.48 16.51
CA THR A 440 -0.63 -9.57 15.79
C THR A 440 -0.56 -8.82 14.46
N ASN A 441 -0.03 -7.60 14.46
CA ASN A 441 0.18 -6.80 13.26
C ASN A 441 1.66 -6.87 12.86
N THR A 442 2.05 -7.93 12.17
CA THR A 442 3.42 -8.12 11.67
C THR A 442 3.42 -8.10 10.16
N TYR A 443 4.22 -7.22 9.57
CA TYR A 443 4.32 -6.99 8.13
C TYR A 443 5.75 -7.25 7.65
N ILE A 444 5.92 -7.91 6.52
CA ILE A 444 7.18 -7.93 5.77
C ILE A 444 7.34 -6.59 5.05
N LEU A 445 8.53 -6.31 4.50
CA LEU A 445 8.82 -5.01 3.88
C LEU A 445 7.85 -4.66 2.74
N SER A 446 7.49 -5.63 1.89
CA SER A 446 6.54 -5.41 0.79
C SER A 446 5.14 -5.05 1.29
N ASP A 447 4.68 -5.69 2.36
CA ASP A 447 3.37 -5.41 2.97
C ASP A 447 3.38 -4.04 3.64
N TRP A 448 4.50 -3.74 4.37
CA TRP A 448 4.64 -2.43 4.99
C TRP A 448 4.69 -1.29 3.97
N ALA A 449 5.35 -1.48 2.84
CA ALA A 449 5.37 -0.49 1.76
C ALA A 449 3.96 -0.14 1.26
N GLN A 450 3.05 -1.11 1.21
CA GLN A 450 1.64 -0.86 0.88
C GLN A 450 0.92 -0.10 2.01
N MET A 451 1.14 -0.48 3.28
CA MET A 451 0.61 0.25 4.43
C MET A 451 1.09 1.71 4.46
N GLU A 452 2.39 1.93 4.23
CA GLU A 452 2.99 3.27 4.15
C GLU A 452 2.43 4.08 2.97
N SER A 453 2.31 3.47 1.81
CA SER A 453 1.71 4.13 0.62
C SER A 453 0.27 4.55 0.86
N ALA A 454 -0.48 3.79 1.67
CA ALA A 454 -1.82 4.16 2.13
C ALA A 454 -1.80 5.18 3.28
N GLY A 455 -0.63 5.68 3.68
CA GLY A 455 -0.46 6.76 4.65
C GLY A 455 -0.24 6.33 6.10
N ALA A 456 -0.07 5.03 6.39
CA ALA A 456 0.16 4.57 7.75
C ALA A 456 1.47 5.13 8.34
N LEU A 457 1.42 5.56 9.59
CA LEU A 457 2.56 5.99 10.38
C LEU A 457 3.07 4.82 11.24
N PHE A 458 4.38 4.60 11.26
CA PHE A 458 5.05 3.69 12.18
C PHE A 458 6.02 4.45 13.10
N LEU A 459 5.83 4.29 14.40
CA LEU A 459 6.71 4.82 15.44
C LEU A 459 7.48 3.66 16.07
N PRO A 460 8.78 3.46 15.74
CA PRO A 460 9.54 2.34 16.29
C PRO A 460 9.80 2.45 17.80
N CYS A 461 9.95 1.31 18.47
CA CYS A 461 10.39 1.20 19.86
C CYS A 461 11.89 1.51 19.97
N SER A 462 12.29 2.75 19.68
CA SER A 462 13.69 3.20 19.73
C SER A 462 14.22 3.32 21.17
N GLY A 463 13.34 3.18 22.18
CA GLY A 463 13.71 3.35 23.58
C GLY A 463 14.02 4.81 23.93
N ARG A 464 14.89 5.00 24.90
CA ARG A 464 15.37 6.30 25.38
C ARG A 464 16.82 6.23 25.82
N ARG A 465 17.48 7.37 25.85
CA ARG A 465 18.86 7.53 26.29
C ARG A 465 18.95 8.29 27.61
N HIS A 466 19.80 7.81 28.51
CA HIS A 466 20.25 8.57 29.67
C HIS A 466 21.78 8.53 29.69
N ASP A 467 22.41 9.69 29.68
CA ASP A 467 23.87 9.82 29.50
C ASP A 467 24.38 8.98 28.30
N GLY A 468 25.27 8.05 28.57
CA GLY A 468 25.87 7.14 27.58
C GLY A 468 25.13 5.82 27.42
N THR A 469 23.86 5.67 27.85
CA THR A 469 23.16 4.39 27.77
C THR A 469 21.77 4.53 27.17
N CYS A 470 21.50 3.79 26.08
CA CYS A 470 20.16 3.61 25.53
C CYS A 470 19.49 2.40 26.18
N THR A 471 18.26 2.58 26.64
CA THR A 471 17.44 1.56 27.31
C THR A 471 16.10 1.40 26.64
N CYS A 472 15.42 0.28 26.91
CA CYS A 472 14.07 -0.01 26.40
C CYS A 472 13.97 -0.12 24.85
N ILE A 473 15.09 -0.33 24.16
CA ILE A 473 15.12 -0.55 22.71
C ILE A 473 14.32 -1.82 22.41
N GLN A 474 13.49 -1.80 21.34
CA GLN A 474 12.60 -2.90 20.92
C GLN A 474 11.54 -3.31 21.97
N THR A 475 11.38 -2.54 23.05
CA THR A 475 10.38 -2.81 24.10
C THR A 475 9.42 -1.66 24.34
N SER A 476 9.90 -0.42 24.21
CA SER A 476 9.10 0.78 24.45
C SER A 476 9.44 1.90 23.45
N GLY A 477 8.46 2.69 23.08
CA GLY A 477 8.64 3.93 22.34
C GLY A 477 8.42 5.14 23.25
N PHE A 478 9.25 6.15 23.04
CA PHE A 478 9.15 7.46 23.71
C PHE A 478 9.36 8.53 22.65
N TYR A 479 8.46 9.49 22.55
CA TYR A 479 8.54 10.55 21.54
C TYR A 479 8.24 11.89 22.18
N TRP A 480 9.20 12.82 22.15
CA TRP A 480 8.99 14.16 22.69
C TRP A 480 7.84 14.89 22.00
N THR A 481 7.08 15.64 22.82
CA THR A 481 6.18 16.69 22.36
C THR A 481 6.76 18.07 22.68
N SER A 482 6.11 19.14 22.20
CA SER A 482 6.64 20.49 22.34
C SER A 482 6.34 21.16 23.69
N ASP A 483 5.53 20.55 24.55
CA ASP A 483 5.04 21.22 25.74
C ASP A 483 5.79 20.80 27.02
N ALA A 484 5.99 21.75 27.92
CA ALA A 484 6.47 21.49 29.27
C ALA A 484 5.36 20.80 30.08
N PHE A 485 5.73 19.83 30.93
CA PHE A 485 4.84 19.18 31.88
C PHE A 485 4.90 19.89 33.25
N ASP A 486 6.12 20.09 33.73
CA ASP A 486 6.42 20.83 34.96
C ASP A 486 7.80 21.50 34.86
N VAL A 487 8.32 22.03 35.94
CA VAL A 487 9.61 22.75 35.99
C VAL A 487 10.81 21.89 35.56
N ASN A 488 10.71 20.56 35.62
CA ASN A 488 11.79 19.61 35.31
C ASN A 488 11.46 18.63 34.19
N GLN A 489 10.19 18.53 33.84
CA GLN A 489 9.68 17.50 32.90
C GLN A 489 9.01 18.17 31.71
N SER A 490 8.95 17.43 30.64
CA SER A 490 8.19 17.76 29.43
C SER A 490 7.35 16.56 28.99
N TYR A 491 6.30 16.83 28.23
CA TYR A 491 5.41 15.78 27.75
C TYR A 491 6.07 14.93 26.66
N CYS A 492 5.76 13.63 26.67
CA CYS A 492 6.08 12.71 25.60
C CYS A 492 4.94 11.70 25.39
N LEU A 493 4.79 11.19 24.17
CA LEU A 493 4.10 9.94 23.92
C LEU A 493 4.96 8.80 24.48
N MET A 494 4.37 7.92 25.28
CA MET A 494 5.00 6.71 25.78
C MET A 494 4.12 5.51 25.49
N PHE A 495 4.72 4.46 24.91
CA PHE A 495 4.03 3.19 24.68
C PHE A 495 4.95 1.99 24.94
N GLU A 496 4.39 0.99 25.58
CA GLU A 496 4.99 -0.32 25.85
C GLU A 496 3.87 -1.35 25.97
N MET A 497 4.20 -2.65 25.99
CA MET A 497 3.16 -3.68 26.11
C MET A 497 2.16 -3.37 27.22
N LYS A 498 0.88 -3.33 26.88
CA LYS A 498 -0.29 -3.05 27.74
C LYS A 498 -0.36 -1.62 28.28
N ARG A 499 0.45 -0.73 27.76
CA ARG A 499 0.44 0.67 28.18
C ARG A 499 0.63 1.61 27.01
N LEU A 500 -0.24 2.59 26.91
CA LEU A 500 -0.18 3.71 25.99
C LEU A 500 -0.54 4.97 26.76
N ASP A 501 0.33 5.97 26.73
CA ASP A 501 0.19 7.23 27.46
C ASP A 501 0.62 8.36 26.51
N PRO A 502 -0.33 9.05 25.86
CA PRO A 502 -0.02 10.06 24.84
C PRO A 502 0.56 11.35 25.42
N ALA A 503 0.41 11.59 26.74
CA ALA A 503 0.82 12.82 27.41
C ALA A 503 1.59 12.52 28.72
N ARG A 504 2.58 11.66 28.64
CA ARG A 504 3.42 11.28 29.79
C ARG A 504 4.44 12.36 30.12
N GLY A 505 4.50 12.81 31.38
CA GLY A 505 5.59 13.66 31.89
C GLY A 505 6.89 12.87 32.03
N TYR A 506 7.98 13.42 31.51
CA TYR A 506 9.31 12.80 31.58
C TYR A 506 10.42 13.83 31.73
N ILE A 507 11.49 13.48 32.46
CA ILE A 507 12.60 14.39 32.77
C ILE A 507 13.31 14.83 31.49
N ARG A 508 13.51 16.17 31.32
CA ARG A 508 14.01 16.80 30.09
C ARG A 508 15.40 16.33 29.65
N PHE A 509 16.23 15.84 30.54
CA PHE A 509 17.57 15.35 30.22
C PHE A 509 17.61 13.93 29.65
N ASN A 510 16.50 13.20 29.60
CA ASN A 510 16.48 11.95 28.85
C ASN A 510 16.47 12.25 27.35
N GLY A 511 17.30 11.54 26.61
CA GLY A 511 17.25 11.59 25.16
C GLY A 511 16.12 10.72 24.63
N MET A 512 15.25 11.27 23.80
CA MET A 512 14.15 10.56 23.14
C MET A 512 14.09 10.90 21.66
N PRO A 513 13.58 9.98 20.82
CA PRO A 513 13.27 10.27 19.44
C PRO A 513 12.28 11.42 19.29
N VAL A 514 12.33 12.04 18.12
CA VAL A 514 11.42 13.10 17.69
C VAL A 514 10.85 12.72 16.32
N ARG A 515 9.54 12.79 16.17
CA ARG A 515 8.85 12.67 14.90
C ARG A 515 8.16 13.99 14.61
N LEU A 516 8.70 14.75 13.68
CA LEU A 516 8.18 16.08 13.34
C LEU A 516 6.91 15.99 12.51
N VAL A 517 6.15 17.06 12.50
CA VAL A 517 4.93 17.24 11.70
C VAL A 517 5.01 18.52 10.87
N ILE A 518 4.20 18.55 9.79
CA ILE A 518 4.03 19.69 8.89
C ILE A 518 2.55 19.82 8.52
N GLU A 519 2.07 21.07 8.34
CA GLU A 519 0.68 21.39 7.97
C GLU A 519 0.50 21.50 6.46
#